data_18a92041c75bf48b2fe9e85be358c86a
#
_entry.id   18a92041c75bf48b2fe9e85be358c86a
#
_cell.length_a   1.000
_cell.length_b   1.000
_cell.length_c   1.000
_cell.angle_alpha   90.00
_cell.angle_beta   90.00
_cell.angle_gamma   90.00
#
_symmetry.space_group_name_H-M   'P 1'
#
loop_
_entity.id
_entity.type
_entity.pdbx_description
1 polymer ?
#
loop_
_entity_poly.entity_id
_entity_poly.type
_entity_poly.pdbx_seq_one_letter_code
_entity_poly.pdbx_strand_id
1 'polypeptide(L)'
;MKKHSNKAQAEMIKRFKNGESASAIAKSMGLYTTSVSRVLKRNGLKMRECKGKNHPCWKGGRGIKSGYWTVYAPNHPRALNIGRVWEHILVMEKHIGRYIDKSEPIHHINGNRLDNRIENLYLCKDSSEHQNIHAGLDRVLEQLVENSVIKFRNGKYTLN
;
A
#
# COMPACT_ATOMS: atom_id res chain seq x y z
N MET A 1 -24.09 -18.50 24.73
CA MET A 1 -24.34 -17.41 23.74
C MET A 1 -25.85 -17.25 23.56
N LYS A 2 -26.40 -16.05 23.84
CA LYS A 2 -27.84 -15.80 23.65
C LYS A 2 -28.21 -15.91 22.17
N LYS A 3 -29.07 -16.88 21.80
CA LYS A 3 -29.66 -16.96 20.45
C LYS A 3 -30.69 -15.83 20.34
N HIS A 4 -30.56 -14.97 19.33
CA HIS A 4 -31.63 -14.00 19.04
C HIS A 4 -32.90 -14.73 18.62
N SER A 5 -34.06 -14.21 18.99
CA SER A 5 -35.37 -14.80 18.62
C SER A 5 -35.51 -14.82 17.09
N ASN A 6 -36.26 -15.76 16.55
CA ASN A 6 -36.50 -15.87 15.11
C ASN A 6 -37.10 -14.58 14.52
N LYS A 7 -37.97 -13.89 15.28
CA LYS A 7 -38.53 -12.59 14.90
C LYS A 7 -37.46 -11.51 14.77
N ALA A 8 -36.51 -11.43 15.71
CA ALA A 8 -35.40 -10.47 15.63
C ALA A 8 -34.45 -10.76 14.45
N GLN A 9 -34.19 -12.03 14.15
CA GLN A 9 -33.37 -12.41 13.01
C GLN A 9 -34.03 -12.06 11.68
N ALA A 10 -35.34 -12.30 11.54
CA ALA A 10 -36.12 -11.93 10.35
C ALA A 10 -36.10 -10.41 10.13
N GLU A 11 -36.23 -9.62 11.19
CA GLU A 11 -36.16 -8.16 11.11
C GLU A 11 -34.77 -7.67 10.65
N MET A 12 -33.70 -8.25 11.19
CA MET A 12 -32.32 -7.92 10.73
C MET A 12 -32.14 -8.19 9.23
N ILE A 13 -32.63 -9.34 8.74
CA ILE A 13 -32.56 -9.75 7.35
C ILE A 13 -33.35 -8.79 6.45
N LYS A 14 -34.60 -8.46 6.84
CA LYS A 14 -35.45 -7.54 6.10
C LYS A 14 -34.80 -6.17 5.95
N ARG A 15 -34.32 -5.59 7.04
CA ARG A 15 -33.69 -4.27 7.04
C ARG A 15 -32.39 -4.24 6.23
N PHE A 16 -31.59 -5.31 6.32
CA PHE A 16 -30.37 -5.42 5.52
C PHE A 16 -30.66 -5.52 4.01
N LYS A 17 -31.71 -6.28 3.62
CA LYS A 17 -32.17 -6.35 2.23
C LYS A 17 -32.69 -5.00 1.73
N ASN A 18 -33.24 -4.17 2.59
CA ASN A 18 -33.70 -2.82 2.30
C ASN A 18 -32.53 -1.79 2.28
N GLY A 19 -31.26 -2.24 2.36
CA GLY A 19 -30.08 -1.40 2.19
C GLY A 19 -29.49 -0.85 3.48
N GLU A 20 -30.04 -1.16 4.66
CA GLU A 20 -29.43 -0.72 5.92
C GLU A 20 -28.12 -1.46 6.20
N SER A 21 -27.14 -0.76 6.78
CA SER A 21 -25.88 -1.39 7.17
C SER A 21 -26.03 -2.23 8.44
N ALA A 22 -25.23 -3.30 8.57
CA ALA A 22 -25.22 -4.13 9.78
C ALA A 22 -24.92 -3.31 11.06
N SER A 23 -24.14 -2.23 10.93
CA SER A 23 -23.84 -1.31 12.04
C SER A 23 -25.06 -0.48 12.44
N ALA A 24 -25.81 0.05 11.47
CA ALA A 24 -27.05 0.81 11.74
C ALA A 24 -28.11 -0.07 12.40
N ILE A 25 -28.32 -1.28 11.87
CA ILE A 25 -29.24 -2.29 12.43
C ILE A 25 -28.83 -2.64 13.87
N ALA A 26 -27.54 -2.89 14.11
CA ALA A 26 -27.04 -3.19 15.44
C ALA A 26 -27.30 -2.05 16.43
N LYS A 27 -26.98 -0.82 16.04
CA LYS A 27 -27.18 0.38 16.86
C LYS A 27 -28.65 0.56 17.23
N SER A 28 -29.58 0.45 16.27
CA SER A 28 -31.01 0.65 16.49
C SER A 28 -31.68 -0.47 17.33
N MET A 29 -31.12 -1.68 17.31
CA MET A 29 -31.60 -2.83 18.06
C MET A 29 -30.88 -3.04 19.40
N GLY A 30 -29.93 -2.16 19.77
CA GLY A 30 -29.13 -2.30 21.01
C GLY A 30 -28.23 -3.53 21.01
N LEU A 31 -27.71 -3.92 19.83
CA LEU A 31 -26.91 -5.14 19.63
C LEU A 31 -25.49 -4.82 19.19
N TYR A 32 -24.60 -5.81 19.32
CA TYR A 32 -23.26 -5.72 18.73
C TYR A 32 -23.32 -5.97 17.22
N THR A 33 -22.59 -5.19 16.43
CA THR A 33 -22.46 -5.36 14.97
C THR A 33 -22.01 -6.77 14.58
N THR A 34 -21.15 -7.38 15.38
CA THR A 34 -20.68 -8.77 15.20
C THR A 34 -21.82 -9.79 15.29
N SER A 35 -22.80 -9.54 16.16
CA SER A 35 -23.97 -10.41 16.31
C SER A 35 -24.88 -10.33 15.09
N VAL A 36 -25.19 -9.13 14.61
CA VAL A 36 -25.96 -8.91 13.38
C VAL A 36 -25.24 -9.52 12.16
N SER A 37 -23.94 -9.26 12.01
CA SER A 37 -23.14 -9.80 10.92
C SER A 37 -23.13 -11.33 10.88
N ARG A 38 -23.13 -11.98 12.04
CA ARG A 38 -23.19 -13.45 12.16
C ARG A 38 -24.54 -14.00 11.71
N VAL A 39 -25.62 -13.34 12.07
CA VAL A 39 -26.98 -13.73 11.62
C VAL A 39 -27.08 -13.57 10.10
N LEU A 40 -26.67 -12.43 9.55
CA LEU A 40 -26.71 -12.19 8.11
C LEU A 40 -25.89 -13.23 7.32
N LYS A 41 -24.67 -13.54 7.76
CA LYS A 41 -23.81 -14.57 7.15
C LYS A 41 -24.45 -15.96 7.18
N ARG A 42 -25.05 -16.36 8.29
CA ARG A 42 -25.74 -17.67 8.42
C ARG A 42 -26.92 -17.81 7.46
N ASN A 43 -27.55 -16.69 7.09
CA ASN A 43 -28.63 -16.64 6.14
C ASN A 43 -28.17 -16.35 4.70
N GLY A 44 -26.89 -16.57 4.38
CA GLY A 44 -26.34 -16.45 3.03
C GLY A 44 -26.21 -15.01 2.51
N LEU A 45 -26.41 -14.01 3.33
CA LEU A 45 -26.32 -12.61 2.92
C LEU A 45 -24.85 -12.17 2.92
N LYS A 46 -24.35 -11.76 1.76
CA LYS A 46 -23.00 -11.21 1.61
C LYS A 46 -22.96 -9.81 2.21
N MET A 47 -22.07 -9.62 3.16
CA MET A 47 -21.76 -8.28 3.67
C MET A 47 -21.15 -7.45 2.55
N ARG A 48 -21.47 -6.13 2.54
CA ARG A 48 -20.81 -5.20 1.61
C ARG A 48 -19.29 -5.29 1.81
N GLU A 49 -18.56 -5.59 0.77
CA GLU A 49 -17.09 -5.57 0.84
C GLU A 49 -16.61 -4.12 0.94
N CYS A 50 -16.24 -3.71 2.14
CA CYS A 50 -15.62 -2.41 2.38
C CYS A 50 -14.10 -2.49 2.12
N LYS A 51 -13.70 -2.90 0.90
CA LYS A 51 -12.30 -2.97 0.48
C LYS A 51 -12.06 -2.05 -0.73
N GLY A 52 -10.86 -1.49 -0.81
CA GLY A 52 -10.48 -0.63 -1.94
C GLY A 52 -11.48 0.50 -2.16
N LYS A 53 -11.93 0.69 -3.39
CA LYS A 53 -12.85 1.77 -3.79
C LYS A 53 -14.19 1.78 -3.04
N ASN A 54 -14.61 0.66 -2.49
CA ASN A 54 -15.87 0.52 -1.76
C ASN A 54 -15.74 0.87 -0.27
N HIS A 55 -14.55 1.23 0.21
CA HIS A 55 -14.35 1.63 1.60
C HIS A 55 -14.76 3.09 1.81
N PRO A 56 -15.56 3.44 2.86
CA PRO A 56 -15.99 4.83 3.10
C PRO A 56 -14.85 5.84 3.24
N CYS A 57 -13.69 5.40 3.72
CA CYS A 57 -12.49 6.22 3.84
C CYS A 57 -11.54 6.10 2.63
N TRP A 58 -12.02 5.67 1.47
CA TRP A 58 -11.21 5.56 0.27
C TRP A 58 -10.75 6.94 -0.22
N LYS A 59 -9.45 7.17 -0.28
CA LYS A 59 -8.80 8.41 -0.73
C LYS A 59 -7.98 8.22 -2.01
N GLY A 60 -8.59 7.66 -3.05
CA GLY A 60 -7.95 7.51 -4.37
C GLY A 60 -6.89 6.42 -4.49
N GLY A 61 -6.70 5.60 -3.48
CA GLY A 61 -5.84 4.42 -3.55
C GLY A 61 -4.33 4.68 -3.52
N ARG A 62 -3.88 5.92 -3.41
CA ARG A 62 -2.47 6.27 -3.20
C ARG A 62 -2.18 6.43 -1.71
N GLY A 63 -1.00 6.00 -1.25
CA GLY A 63 -0.58 6.14 0.14
C GLY A 63 0.89 5.82 0.31
N ILE A 64 1.44 6.14 1.48
CA ILE A 64 2.85 5.88 1.81
C ILE A 64 2.94 4.63 2.70
N LYS A 65 3.89 3.75 2.38
CA LYS A 65 4.27 2.59 3.20
C LYS A 65 5.79 2.46 3.18
N SER A 66 6.42 2.31 4.34
CA SER A 66 7.88 2.14 4.47
C SER A 66 8.71 3.18 3.69
N GLY A 67 8.23 4.44 3.64
CA GLY A 67 8.91 5.52 2.92
C GLY A 67 8.74 5.52 1.40
N TYR A 68 7.85 4.70 0.84
CA TYR A 68 7.56 4.65 -0.59
C TYR A 68 6.09 4.96 -0.88
N TRP A 69 5.80 5.58 -2.01
CA TRP A 69 4.45 5.65 -2.53
C TRP A 69 3.95 4.27 -2.98
N THR A 70 2.71 3.99 -2.64
CA THR A 70 1.98 2.79 -3.09
C THR A 70 0.66 3.17 -3.70
N VAL A 71 0.21 2.40 -4.71
CA VAL A 71 -1.06 2.57 -5.41
C VAL A 71 -1.88 1.29 -5.30
N TYR A 72 -3.20 1.42 -5.17
CA TYR A 72 -4.09 0.25 -5.14
C TYR A 72 -4.24 -0.32 -6.56
N ALA A 73 -3.70 -1.50 -6.76
CA ALA A 73 -3.72 -2.27 -8.02
C ALA A 73 -3.79 -3.78 -7.69
N PRO A 74 -4.95 -4.29 -7.24
CA PRO A 74 -5.06 -5.65 -6.68
C PRO A 74 -4.82 -6.76 -7.69
N ASN A 75 -4.99 -6.48 -8.97
CA ASN A 75 -4.79 -7.47 -10.05
C ASN A 75 -3.37 -7.44 -10.63
N HIS A 76 -2.49 -6.59 -10.09
CA HIS A 76 -1.12 -6.49 -10.58
C HIS A 76 -0.27 -7.69 -10.10
N PRO A 77 0.61 -8.30 -10.94
CA PRO A 77 1.43 -9.46 -10.57
C PRO A 77 2.30 -9.25 -9.32
N ARG A 78 2.74 -8.01 -9.08
CA ARG A 78 3.53 -7.61 -7.90
C ARG A 78 2.69 -7.00 -6.78
N ALA A 79 1.37 -7.21 -6.77
CA ALA A 79 0.52 -6.70 -5.70
C ALA A 79 0.89 -7.33 -4.35
N LEU A 80 1.08 -6.49 -3.35
CA LEU A 80 1.21 -6.91 -1.95
C LEU A 80 -0.12 -7.52 -1.46
N ASN A 81 -0.08 -8.26 -0.35
CA ASN A 81 -1.28 -8.93 0.24
C ASN A 81 -2.50 -8.02 0.43
N ILE A 82 -2.30 -6.71 0.53
CA ILE A 82 -3.35 -5.70 0.65
C ILE A 82 -3.80 -5.12 -0.70
N GLY A 83 -3.38 -5.71 -1.82
CA GLY A 83 -3.71 -5.27 -3.16
C GLY A 83 -3.06 -3.95 -3.57
N ARG A 84 -1.88 -3.63 -3.04
CA ARG A 84 -1.13 -2.41 -3.37
C ARG A 84 0.19 -2.75 -4.06
N VAL A 85 0.62 -1.87 -4.94
CA VAL A 85 1.91 -1.95 -5.66
C VAL A 85 2.71 -0.70 -5.35
N TRP A 86 4.02 -0.80 -5.32
CA TRP A 86 4.90 0.36 -5.22
C TRP A 86 4.78 1.21 -6.48
N GLU A 87 4.59 2.53 -6.33
CA GLU A 87 4.30 3.43 -7.45
C GLU A 87 5.47 3.49 -8.47
N HIS A 88 6.72 3.47 -8.01
CA HIS A 88 7.89 3.46 -8.89
C HIS A 88 7.91 2.25 -9.84
N ILE A 89 7.36 1.10 -9.42
CA ILE A 89 7.21 -0.07 -10.28
C ILE A 89 6.25 0.26 -11.42
N LEU A 90 5.05 0.79 -11.11
CA LEU A 90 4.04 1.13 -12.12
C LEU A 90 4.53 2.21 -13.09
N VAL A 91 5.31 3.18 -12.61
CA VAL A 91 5.90 4.23 -13.45
C VAL A 91 6.91 3.63 -14.42
N MET A 92 7.82 2.80 -13.93
CA MET A 92 8.83 2.17 -14.77
C MET A 92 8.21 1.17 -15.76
N GLU A 93 7.26 0.34 -15.34
CA GLU A 93 6.54 -0.59 -16.22
C GLU A 93 5.81 0.13 -17.36
N LYS A 94 5.17 1.27 -17.04
CA LYS A 94 4.55 2.11 -18.07
C LYS A 94 5.57 2.66 -19.06
N HIS A 95 6.77 2.99 -18.60
CA HIS A 95 7.85 3.51 -19.44
C HIS A 95 8.42 2.46 -20.37
N ILE A 96 8.69 1.24 -19.85
CA ILE A 96 9.30 0.15 -20.63
C ILE A 96 8.28 -0.71 -21.38
N GLY A 97 6.97 -0.56 -21.12
CA GLY A 97 5.89 -1.29 -21.81
C GLY A 97 5.74 -2.76 -21.42
N ARG A 98 6.37 -3.21 -20.31
CA ARG A 98 6.25 -4.58 -19.80
C ARG A 98 6.19 -4.62 -18.28
N TYR A 99 5.75 -5.75 -17.71
CA TYR A 99 5.93 -6.02 -16.30
C TYR A 99 7.40 -6.22 -15.94
N ILE A 100 7.78 -5.73 -14.75
CA ILE A 100 9.14 -5.86 -14.22
C ILE A 100 9.23 -7.14 -13.39
N ASP A 101 10.27 -7.95 -13.62
CA ASP A 101 10.55 -9.13 -12.82
C ASP A 101 10.94 -8.76 -11.38
N LYS A 102 10.74 -9.70 -10.45
CA LYS A 102 11.14 -9.51 -9.04
C LYS A 102 12.65 -9.39 -8.86
N SER A 103 13.42 -9.94 -9.75
CA SER A 103 14.88 -9.87 -9.78
C SER A 103 15.42 -8.52 -10.27
N GLU A 104 14.58 -7.70 -10.90
CA GLU A 104 14.94 -6.38 -11.45
C GLU A 104 14.55 -5.27 -10.44
N PRO A 105 15.43 -4.84 -9.54
CA PRO A 105 15.15 -3.74 -8.62
C PRO A 105 15.22 -2.39 -9.34
N ILE A 106 14.48 -1.41 -8.80
CA ILE A 106 14.52 -0.03 -9.28
C ILE A 106 15.29 0.82 -8.27
N HIS A 107 16.31 1.54 -8.76
CA HIS A 107 17.10 2.48 -7.98
C HIS A 107 16.56 3.90 -8.14
N HIS A 108 16.47 4.66 -7.04
CA HIS A 108 16.19 6.10 -7.06
C HIS A 108 17.50 6.87 -7.09
N ILE A 109 17.80 7.51 -8.22
CA ILE A 109 19.11 8.15 -8.51
C ILE A 109 19.45 9.21 -7.43
N ASN A 110 18.48 10.02 -7.03
CA ASN A 110 18.68 11.06 -6.01
C ASN A 110 18.50 10.56 -4.56
N GLY A 111 18.29 9.25 -4.34
CA GLY A 111 18.04 8.66 -3.02
C GLY A 111 16.67 8.95 -2.43
N ASN A 112 15.84 9.81 -3.04
CA ASN A 112 14.51 10.15 -2.56
C ASN A 112 13.47 9.14 -3.06
N ARG A 113 13.06 8.22 -2.21
CA ARG A 113 12.10 7.13 -2.48
C ARG A 113 10.67 7.60 -2.78
N LEU A 114 10.38 8.88 -2.58
CA LEU A 114 9.08 9.48 -2.89
C LEU A 114 9.08 10.20 -4.25
N ASP A 115 10.25 10.38 -4.87
CA ASP A 115 10.39 11.01 -6.18
C ASP A 115 10.39 9.95 -7.28
N ASN A 116 9.20 9.64 -7.79
CA ASN A 116 8.98 8.62 -8.81
C ASN A 116 8.94 9.18 -10.24
N ARG A 117 9.52 10.37 -10.48
CA ARG A 117 9.73 10.84 -11.86
C ARG A 117 10.64 9.87 -12.60
N ILE A 118 10.35 9.60 -13.86
CA ILE A 118 11.06 8.58 -14.62
C ILE A 118 12.55 8.90 -14.77
N GLU A 119 12.91 10.17 -14.83
CA GLU A 119 14.30 10.66 -14.92
C GLU A 119 15.10 10.35 -13.64
N ASN A 120 14.40 10.10 -12.53
CA ASN A 120 15.01 9.71 -11.24
C ASN A 120 15.01 8.21 -11.00
N LEU A 121 14.47 7.41 -11.91
CA LEU A 121 14.35 5.96 -11.75
C LEU A 121 15.29 5.23 -12.69
N TYR A 122 16.07 4.30 -12.16
CA TYR A 122 16.94 3.41 -12.93
C TYR A 122 16.55 1.95 -12.69
N LEU A 123 16.24 1.22 -13.77
CA LEU A 123 15.92 -0.20 -13.71
C LEU A 123 17.23 -0.99 -13.74
N CYS A 124 17.55 -1.64 -12.64
CA CYS A 124 18.72 -2.51 -12.57
C CYS A 124 18.37 -3.90 -13.15
N LYS A 125 19.33 -4.52 -13.82
CA LYS A 125 19.18 -5.89 -14.35
C LYS A 125 19.02 -6.94 -13.23
N ASP A 126 19.67 -6.69 -12.09
CA ASP A 126 19.66 -7.59 -10.93
C ASP A 126 20.06 -6.86 -9.63
N SER A 127 19.98 -7.57 -8.52
CA SER A 127 20.35 -7.05 -7.20
C SER A 127 21.83 -6.72 -7.07
N SER A 128 22.71 -7.37 -7.83
CA SER A 128 24.16 -7.11 -7.81
C SER A 128 24.45 -5.73 -8.41
N GLU A 129 23.83 -5.42 -9.55
CA GLU A 129 23.95 -4.08 -10.14
C GLU A 129 23.45 -3.00 -9.19
N HIS A 130 22.29 -3.21 -8.55
CA HIS A 130 21.76 -2.27 -7.56
C HIS A 130 22.73 -2.03 -6.39
N GLN A 131 23.37 -3.09 -5.87
CA GLN A 131 24.39 -2.98 -4.82
C GLN A 131 25.64 -2.25 -5.31
N ASN A 132 26.09 -2.52 -6.54
CA ASN A 132 27.25 -1.85 -7.14
C ASN A 132 27.03 -0.34 -7.32
N ILE A 133 25.80 0.09 -7.63
CA ILE A 133 25.45 1.52 -7.68
C ILE A 133 25.65 2.17 -6.31
N HIS A 134 25.17 1.54 -5.23
CA HIS A 134 25.38 2.05 -3.87
C HIS A 134 26.85 2.08 -3.47
N ALA A 135 27.61 1.01 -3.75
CA ALA A 135 29.05 0.97 -3.50
C ALA A 135 29.82 2.03 -4.32
N GLY A 136 29.35 2.33 -5.53
CA GLY A 136 29.90 3.42 -6.34
C GLY A 136 29.66 4.78 -5.70
N LEU A 137 28.47 5.01 -5.16
CA LEU A 137 28.15 6.25 -4.46
C LEU A 137 29.01 6.45 -3.20
N ASP A 138 29.22 5.37 -2.42
CA ASP A 138 30.08 5.41 -1.24
C ASP A 138 31.53 5.80 -1.58
N ARG A 139 32.09 5.22 -2.67
CA ARG A 139 33.43 5.60 -3.16
C ARG A 139 33.53 7.06 -3.57
N VAL A 140 32.50 7.58 -4.26
CA VAL A 140 32.45 9.00 -4.63
C VAL A 140 32.43 9.87 -3.37
N LEU A 141 31.66 9.49 -2.35
CA LEU A 141 31.62 10.18 -1.07
C LEU A 141 33.00 10.21 -0.40
N GLU A 142 33.72 9.08 -0.38
CA GLU A 142 35.10 9.00 0.14
C GLU A 142 36.02 9.97 -0.60
N GLN A 143 35.99 9.97 -1.94
CA GLN A 143 36.79 10.91 -2.74
C GLN A 143 36.47 12.38 -2.46
N LEU A 144 35.19 12.72 -2.23
CA LEU A 144 34.79 14.09 -1.89
C LEU A 144 35.33 14.51 -0.53
N VAL A 145 35.43 13.59 0.43
CA VAL A 145 36.07 13.84 1.75
C VAL A 145 37.57 14.01 1.58
N GLU A 146 38.25 13.09 0.89
CA GLU A 146 39.70 13.13 0.66
C GLU A 146 40.14 14.42 -0.07
N ASN A 147 39.37 14.83 -1.07
CA ASN A 147 39.62 16.07 -1.82
C ASN A 147 39.14 17.32 -1.09
N SER A 148 38.72 17.23 0.15
CA SER A 148 38.23 18.35 0.98
C SER A 148 37.04 19.12 0.37
N VAL A 149 36.27 18.51 -0.54
CA VAL A 149 35.03 19.09 -1.10
C VAL A 149 33.94 19.12 -0.04
N ILE A 150 33.91 18.08 0.81
CA ILE A 150 33.02 17.98 1.96
C ILE A 150 33.81 17.73 3.23
N LYS A 151 33.30 18.18 4.37
CA LYS A 151 33.89 17.99 5.71
C LYS A 151 32.89 17.37 6.65
N PHE A 152 33.41 16.52 7.55
CA PHE A 152 32.60 15.99 8.65
C PHE A 152 32.79 16.89 9.89
N ARG A 153 31.68 17.53 10.32
CA ARG A 153 31.68 18.38 11.54
C ARG A 153 30.37 18.14 12.30
N ASN A 154 30.51 18.06 13.64
CA ASN A 154 29.33 17.92 14.55
C ASN A 154 28.35 16.82 14.14
N GLY A 155 28.87 15.64 13.71
CA GLY A 155 28.05 14.51 13.34
C GLY A 155 27.38 14.61 11.95
N LYS A 156 27.80 15.55 11.10
CA LYS A 156 27.22 15.77 9.76
C LYS A 156 28.29 16.02 8.72
N TYR A 157 28.04 15.58 7.48
CA TYR A 157 28.79 16.02 6.31
C TYR A 157 28.19 17.32 5.78
N THR A 158 29.06 18.26 5.44
CA THR A 158 28.72 19.57 4.88
C THR A 158 29.67 19.92 3.75
N LEU A 159 29.21 20.67 2.77
CA LEU A 159 30.10 21.28 1.79
C LEU A 159 31.10 22.21 2.48
N ASN A 160 32.27 22.31 1.87
CA ASN A 160 33.37 23.14 2.38
C ASN A 160 33.12 24.62 2.12
#